data_771bc66b8f87f5bc137f0386785b3dc5
#
_entry.id   771bc66b8f87f5bc137f0386785b3dc5
#
_cell.length_a   1.000
_cell.length_b   1.000
_cell.length_c   1.000
_cell.angle_alpha   90.00
_cell.angle_beta   90.00
_cell.angle_gamma   90.00
#
_symmetry.space_group_name_H-M   'P 1'
#
loop_
_entity.id
_entity.type
_entity.pdbx_description
1 polymer ?
#
loop_
_entity_poly.entity_id
_entity_poly.type
_entity_poly.pdbx_seq_one_letter_code
_entity_poly.pdbx_strand_id
1 'polypeptide(L)'
;MIPVVDFKAEFARLTMLKNRTPTSSEAEREGAFARLAPYRDGAIFTAKFAGTSAWERHPQGDEIVQIVDGATTLHLITAEGRQSVSLSGGMVAIVPRNTWHQFEAPDGVCVMTATPQPTEHLRVDVEDPRTIA
;
A
#
# COMPACT_ATOMS: atom_id res chain seq x y z
N MET A 1 24.84 -11.03 -6.02
CA MET A 1 24.18 -10.04 -6.89
C MET A 1 23.54 -8.96 -6.02
N ILE A 2 23.64 -7.71 -6.44
CA ILE A 2 22.97 -6.60 -5.75
C ILE A 2 21.62 -6.38 -6.43
N PRO A 3 20.51 -6.54 -5.71
CA PRO A 3 19.18 -6.22 -6.27
C PRO A 3 19.09 -4.72 -6.56
N VAL A 4 18.62 -4.39 -7.77
CA VAL A 4 18.39 -3.00 -8.18
C VAL A 4 16.98 -2.90 -8.73
N VAL A 5 16.24 -1.89 -8.26
CA VAL A 5 14.87 -1.64 -8.71
C VAL A 5 14.86 -0.35 -9.52
N ASP A 6 14.38 -0.44 -10.76
CA ASP A 6 14.16 0.70 -11.64
C ASP A 6 12.66 0.99 -11.67
N PHE A 7 12.21 2.01 -10.93
CA PHE A 7 10.79 2.33 -10.81
C PHE A 7 10.15 2.66 -12.15
N LYS A 8 10.87 3.35 -13.03
CA LYS A 8 10.32 3.70 -14.35
C LYS A 8 9.98 2.43 -15.13
N ALA A 9 10.89 1.46 -15.15
CA ALA A 9 10.69 0.19 -15.82
C ALA A 9 9.59 -0.64 -15.15
N GLU A 10 9.58 -0.68 -13.80
CA GLU A 10 8.60 -1.46 -13.06
C GLU A 10 7.19 -0.94 -13.28
N PHE A 11 6.96 0.36 -13.14
CA PHE A 11 5.63 0.93 -13.33
C PHE A 11 5.17 0.89 -14.78
N ALA A 12 6.10 0.89 -15.76
CA ALA A 12 5.75 0.71 -17.16
C ALA A 12 5.19 -0.70 -17.44
N ARG A 13 5.62 -1.70 -16.68
CA ARG A 13 5.14 -3.08 -16.84
C ARG A 13 3.82 -3.36 -16.11
N LEU A 14 3.53 -2.60 -15.07
CA LEU A 14 2.31 -2.80 -14.32
C LEU A 14 1.10 -2.25 -15.06
N THR A 15 -0.02 -2.93 -14.93
CA THR A 15 -1.30 -2.48 -15.45
C THR A 15 -2.06 -1.78 -14.32
N MET A 16 -2.55 -0.57 -14.58
CA MET A 16 -3.34 0.17 -13.60
C MET A 16 -4.58 -0.63 -13.22
N LEU A 17 -4.72 -0.97 -11.94
CA LEU A 17 -5.97 -1.50 -11.40
C LEU A 17 -6.92 -0.33 -11.20
N LYS A 18 -7.97 -0.26 -12.02
CA LYS A 18 -9.00 0.77 -11.91
C LYS A 18 -10.12 0.28 -11.00
N ASN A 19 -10.77 1.23 -10.33
CA ASN A 19 -11.92 0.92 -9.46
C ASN A 19 -11.61 -0.09 -8.35
N ARG A 20 -10.40 0.03 -7.77
CA ARG A 20 -10.03 -0.80 -6.63
C ARG A 20 -10.97 -0.53 -5.47
N THR A 21 -11.41 -1.61 -4.78
CA THR A 21 -12.21 -1.52 -3.56
C THR A 21 -11.57 -2.37 -2.47
N PRO A 22 -11.96 -2.21 -1.20
CA PRO A 22 -11.43 -3.06 -0.12
C PRO A 22 -11.67 -4.54 -0.33
N THR A 23 -12.63 -4.91 -1.18
CA THR A 23 -12.96 -6.30 -1.47
C THR A 23 -12.43 -6.78 -2.82
N SER A 24 -11.61 -5.99 -3.51
CA SER A 24 -11.01 -6.42 -4.77
C SER A 24 -10.28 -7.75 -4.62
N SER A 25 -10.58 -8.68 -5.53
CA SER A 25 -10.02 -10.03 -5.48
C SER A 25 -8.55 -10.04 -5.89
N GLU A 26 -7.86 -11.13 -5.56
CA GLU A 26 -6.49 -11.35 -5.99
C GLU A 26 -6.38 -11.36 -7.52
N ALA A 27 -7.37 -11.97 -8.20
CA ALA A 27 -7.42 -11.98 -9.66
C ALA A 27 -7.57 -10.58 -10.26
N GLU A 28 -8.40 -9.73 -9.65
CA GLU A 28 -8.57 -8.35 -10.09
C GLU A 28 -7.29 -7.53 -9.91
N ARG A 29 -6.47 -7.85 -8.90
CA ARG A 29 -5.22 -7.14 -8.61
C ARG A 29 -4.04 -7.65 -9.42
N GLU A 30 -4.19 -8.76 -10.12
CA GLU A 30 -3.11 -9.35 -10.92
C GLU A 30 -2.61 -8.35 -11.97
N GLY A 31 -1.28 -8.23 -12.09
CA GLY A 31 -0.64 -7.31 -13.02
C GLY A 31 -0.49 -5.87 -12.50
N ALA A 32 -1.15 -5.52 -11.40
CA ALA A 32 -1.06 -4.19 -10.80
C ALA A 32 -0.08 -4.13 -9.62
N PHE A 33 0.39 -5.29 -9.15
CA PHE A 33 1.25 -5.42 -7.97
C PHE A 33 2.45 -6.29 -8.30
N ALA A 34 3.61 -5.97 -7.73
CA ALA A 34 4.81 -6.78 -7.89
C ALA A 34 5.61 -6.82 -6.59
N ARG A 35 6.18 -8.00 -6.31
CA ARG A 35 7.21 -8.17 -5.29
C ARG A 35 8.55 -8.17 -6.01
N LEU A 36 9.40 -7.19 -5.72
CA LEU A 36 10.59 -6.94 -6.55
C LEU A 36 11.88 -7.47 -5.96
N ALA A 37 12.07 -7.35 -4.66
CA ALA A 37 13.33 -7.74 -4.03
C ALA A 37 13.11 -8.05 -2.56
N PRO A 38 13.83 -9.02 -2.00
CA PRO A 38 13.80 -9.23 -0.55
C PRO A 38 14.49 -8.08 0.15
N TYR A 39 13.98 -7.70 1.31
CA TYR A 39 14.59 -6.69 2.15
C TYR A 39 14.24 -7.00 3.61
N ARG A 40 15.28 -7.22 4.45
CA ARG A 40 15.11 -7.59 5.86
C ARG A 40 14.14 -8.77 6.02
N ASP A 41 13.13 -8.63 6.88
CA ASP A 41 12.09 -9.64 7.12
C ASP A 41 10.88 -9.53 6.19
N GLY A 42 11.05 -8.85 5.06
CA GLY A 42 9.99 -8.63 4.08
C GLY A 42 10.54 -8.40 2.68
N ALA A 43 9.98 -7.41 1.98
CA ALA A 43 10.35 -7.15 0.61
C ALA A 43 10.03 -5.72 0.18
N ILE A 44 10.55 -5.37 -0.98
CA ILE A 44 10.19 -4.17 -1.73
C ILE A 44 9.04 -4.56 -2.67
N PHE A 45 7.95 -3.82 -2.59
CA PHE A 45 6.77 -4.01 -3.43
C PHE A 45 6.46 -2.73 -4.22
N THR A 46 5.83 -2.91 -5.36
CA THR A 46 5.23 -1.80 -6.11
C THR A 46 3.77 -2.11 -6.42
N ALA A 47 2.97 -1.05 -6.52
CA ALA A 47 1.56 -1.16 -6.86
C ALA A 47 1.14 0.05 -7.68
N LYS A 48 0.19 -0.17 -8.60
CA LYS A 48 -0.33 0.85 -9.50
C LYS A 48 -1.84 0.71 -9.56
N PHE A 49 -2.55 1.65 -8.90
CA PHE A 49 -4.00 1.51 -8.80
C PHE A 49 -4.72 2.85 -8.66
N ALA A 50 -6.01 2.83 -8.93
CA ALA A 50 -6.95 3.89 -8.58
C ALA A 50 -8.08 3.26 -7.76
N GLY A 51 -8.54 3.97 -6.73
CA GLY A 51 -9.58 3.50 -5.83
C GLY A 51 -9.11 3.35 -4.40
N THR A 52 -9.74 2.45 -3.65
CA THR A 52 -9.54 2.28 -2.21
C THR A 52 -9.04 0.88 -1.89
N SER A 53 -7.99 0.78 -1.10
CA SER A 53 -7.42 -0.51 -0.68
C SER A 53 -8.21 -1.15 0.46
N ALA A 54 -7.96 -2.43 0.72
CA ALA A 54 -8.31 -3.04 1.99
C ALA A 54 -7.53 -2.37 3.12
N TRP A 55 -8.02 -2.49 4.35
CA TRP A 55 -7.22 -2.17 5.52
C TRP A 55 -6.15 -3.23 5.71
N GLU A 56 -4.94 -2.77 6.04
CA GLU A 56 -3.79 -3.64 6.27
C GLU A 56 -3.04 -3.21 7.51
N ARG A 57 -2.34 -4.17 8.14
CA ARG A 57 -1.33 -3.86 9.16
C ARG A 57 -0.19 -4.88 9.09
N HIS A 58 0.96 -4.48 9.59
CA HIS A 58 2.19 -5.28 9.55
C HIS A 58 2.69 -5.49 10.98
N PRO A 59 2.41 -6.64 11.60
CA PRO A 59 2.73 -6.86 13.01
C PRO A 59 4.22 -6.89 13.33
N GLN A 60 5.08 -7.12 12.34
CA GLN A 60 6.51 -7.33 12.57
C GLN A 60 7.37 -6.07 12.51
N GLY A 61 6.84 -4.96 12.01
CA GLY A 61 7.64 -3.74 11.95
C GLY A 61 6.96 -2.60 11.21
N ASP A 62 7.66 -1.48 11.14
CA ASP A 62 7.21 -0.29 10.40
C ASP A 62 7.30 -0.54 8.89
N GLU A 63 6.39 0.08 8.15
CA GLU A 63 6.41 0.03 6.69
C GLU A 63 6.83 1.39 6.14
N ILE A 64 7.71 1.38 5.14
CA ILE A 64 8.01 2.57 4.35
C ILE A 64 7.03 2.60 3.17
N VAL A 65 6.35 3.73 2.99
CA VAL A 65 5.45 3.99 1.87
C VAL A 65 5.98 5.19 1.11
N GLN A 66 6.41 4.98 -0.13
CA GLN A 66 6.89 6.06 -0.99
C GLN A 66 5.96 6.21 -2.18
N ILE A 67 5.50 7.43 -2.43
CA ILE A 67 4.72 7.73 -3.62
C ILE A 67 5.68 8.10 -4.74
N VAL A 68 5.64 7.34 -5.82
CA VAL A 68 6.51 7.56 -6.98
C VAL A 68 5.83 8.49 -7.98
N ASP A 69 4.52 8.30 -8.21
CA ASP A 69 3.74 9.14 -9.11
C ASP A 69 2.28 9.14 -8.66
N GLY A 70 1.55 10.19 -9.00
CA GLY A 70 0.16 10.34 -8.61
C GLY A 70 0.00 10.82 -7.17
N ALA A 71 -1.14 10.52 -6.58
CA ALA A 71 -1.48 10.99 -5.24
C ALA A 71 -2.41 10.00 -4.53
N THR A 72 -2.34 9.98 -3.22
CA THR A 72 -3.21 9.18 -2.39
C THR A 72 -3.45 9.86 -1.05
N THR A 73 -4.57 9.55 -0.42
CA THR A 73 -4.76 9.81 1.00
C THR A 73 -4.50 8.51 1.74
N LEU A 74 -3.63 8.54 2.73
CA LEU A 74 -3.34 7.40 3.59
C LEU A 74 -4.09 7.59 4.90
N HIS A 75 -5.02 6.68 5.18
CA HIS A 75 -5.79 6.66 6.43
C HIS A 75 -5.11 5.71 7.41
N LEU A 76 -4.93 6.15 8.66
CA LEU A 76 -4.31 5.34 9.72
C LEU A 76 -5.17 5.38 10.97
N ILE A 77 -5.20 4.26 11.68
CA ILE A 77 -5.85 4.18 12.99
C ILE A 77 -4.76 4.20 14.05
N THR A 78 -4.63 5.31 14.75
CA THR A 78 -3.62 5.49 15.79
C THR A 78 -4.28 5.50 17.17
N ALA A 79 -3.46 5.61 18.22
CA ALA A 79 -3.96 5.78 19.59
C ALA A 79 -4.87 7.00 19.74
N GLU A 80 -4.68 7.99 18.87
CA GLU A 80 -5.47 9.24 18.87
C GLU A 80 -6.71 9.15 17.98
N GLY A 81 -7.00 7.98 17.40
CA GLY A 81 -8.11 7.76 16.51
C GLY A 81 -7.69 7.72 15.04
N ARG A 82 -8.66 7.93 14.16
CA ARG A 82 -8.41 7.91 12.72
C ARG A 82 -7.72 9.22 12.30
N GLN A 83 -6.62 9.06 11.59
CA GLN A 83 -5.87 10.17 11.01
C GLN A 83 -5.70 9.94 9.52
N SER A 84 -5.56 11.02 8.77
CA SER A 84 -5.40 10.93 7.31
C SER A 84 -4.30 11.90 6.89
N VAL A 85 -3.42 11.42 6.00
CA VAL A 85 -2.35 12.24 5.43
C VAL A 85 -2.43 12.21 3.92
N SER A 86 -2.20 13.35 3.29
CA SER A 86 -2.18 13.47 1.83
C SER A 86 -0.75 13.30 1.34
N LEU A 87 -0.55 12.39 0.40
CA LEU A 87 0.76 12.07 -0.17
C LEU A 87 0.70 12.20 -1.69
N SER A 88 1.77 12.73 -2.26
CA SER A 88 1.92 12.84 -3.72
C SER A 88 3.34 12.47 -4.14
N GLY A 89 3.58 12.41 -5.44
CA GLY A 89 4.86 11.97 -5.99
C GLY A 89 6.06 12.61 -5.32
N GLY A 90 7.00 11.78 -4.87
CA GLY A 90 8.22 12.19 -4.16
C GLY A 90 8.11 12.15 -2.65
N MET A 91 6.92 11.93 -2.09
CA MET A 91 6.72 11.89 -0.63
C MET A 91 6.89 10.47 -0.08
N VAL A 92 7.35 10.39 1.16
CA VAL A 92 7.51 9.15 1.93
C VAL A 92 6.77 9.27 3.24
N ALA A 93 6.04 8.23 3.61
CA ALA A 93 5.44 8.10 4.93
C ALA A 93 5.95 6.83 5.60
N ILE A 94 6.04 6.85 6.93
CA ILE A 94 6.32 5.67 7.73
C ILE A 94 5.03 5.27 8.41
N VAL A 95 4.56 4.06 8.12
CA VAL A 95 3.42 3.46 8.81
C VAL A 95 3.96 2.71 10.02
N PRO A 96 3.61 3.11 11.24
CA PRO A 96 4.14 2.43 12.42
C PRO A 96 3.70 0.97 12.49
N ARG A 97 4.54 0.17 13.13
CA ARG A 97 4.27 -1.25 13.36
C ARG A 97 2.85 -1.47 13.85
N ASN A 98 2.20 -2.48 13.27
CA ASN A 98 0.88 -2.97 13.69
C ASN A 98 -0.23 -1.90 13.67
N THR A 99 -0.11 -0.94 12.77
CA THR A 99 -1.09 0.14 12.62
C THR A 99 -1.96 -0.13 11.40
N TRP A 100 -3.27 -0.22 11.61
CA TRP A 100 -4.22 -0.33 10.51
C TRP A 100 -4.12 0.89 9.62
N HIS A 101 -3.97 0.67 8.32
CA HIS A 101 -3.89 1.73 7.32
C HIS A 101 -4.58 1.33 6.02
N GLN A 102 -4.99 2.34 5.25
CA GLN A 102 -5.74 2.16 4.01
C GLN A 102 -5.38 3.27 3.05
N PHE A 103 -5.18 2.91 1.79
CA PHE A 103 -4.97 3.89 0.72
C PHE A 103 -6.30 4.27 0.07
N GLU A 104 -6.44 5.54 -0.24
CA GLU A 104 -7.53 6.06 -1.06
C GLU A 104 -6.92 6.95 -2.14
N ALA A 105 -7.00 6.52 -3.40
CA ALA A 105 -6.35 7.17 -4.53
C ALA A 105 -7.34 7.29 -5.70
N PRO A 106 -8.31 8.21 -5.64
CA PRO A 106 -9.36 8.28 -6.65
C PRO A 106 -8.85 8.52 -8.08
N ASP A 107 -7.73 9.24 -8.22
CA ASP A 107 -7.17 9.57 -9.53
C ASP A 107 -5.96 8.72 -9.92
N GLY A 108 -5.60 7.75 -9.09
CA GLY A 108 -4.50 6.84 -9.38
C GLY A 108 -3.19 7.18 -8.68
N VAL A 109 -2.42 6.16 -8.39
CA VAL A 109 -1.15 6.26 -7.68
C VAL A 109 -0.20 5.15 -8.12
N CYS A 110 1.08 5.47 -8.18
CA CYS A 110 2.18 4.52 -8.26
C CYS A 110 2.92 4.56 -6.94
N VAL A 111 2.90 3.47 -6.19
CA VAL A 111 3.47 3.40 -4.84
C VAL A 111 4.52 2.31 -4.76
N MET A 112 5.61 2.61 -4.05
CA MET A 112 6.61 1.63 -3.62
C MET A 112 6.52 1.49 -2.12
N THR A 113 6.62 0.25 -1.63
CA THR A 113 6.70 0.01 -0.19
C THR A 113 7.88 -0.88 0.15
N ALA A 114 8.44 -0.65 1.34
CA ALA A 114 9.33 -1.60 1.99
C ALA A 114 8.54 -2.16 3.17
N THR A 115 8.09 -3.39 3.04
CA THR A 115 7.05 -3.96 3.89
C THR A 115 7.55 -5.19 4.61
N PRO A 116 7.55 -5.19 5.97
CA PRO A 116 7.81 -6.41 6.71
C PRO A 116 6.64 -7.38 6.55
N GLN A 117 6.93 -8.66 6.57
CA GLN A 117 5.94 -9.70 6.41
C GLN A 117 5.77 -10.48 7.72
N PRO A 118 4.60 -11.03 8.01
CA PRO A 118 3.41 -11.06 7.16
C PRO A 118 2.60 -9.76 7.23
N THR A 119 1.65 -9.63 6.31
CA THR A 119 0.64 -8.58 6.32
C THR A 119 -0.70 -9.16 6.70
N GLU A 120 -1.40 -8.51 7.63
CA GLU A 120 -2.79 -8.84 7.93
C GLU A 120 -3.69 -7.94 7.09
N HIS A 121 -4.64 -8.55 6.39
CA HIS A 121 -5.61 -7.85 5.55
C HIS A 121 -7.01 -7.96 6.13
N LEU A 122 -7.77 -6.87 6.06
CA LEU A 122 -9.19 -6.87 6.36
C LEU A 122 -9.93 -6.45 5.09
N ARG A 123 -10.43 -7.45 4.35
CA ARG A 123 -11.02 -7.26 3.01
C ARG A 123 -12.52 -7.04 3.11
N VAL A 124 -12.91 -6.01 3.85
CA VAL A 124 -14.31 -5.60 3.99
C VAL A 124 -14.37 -4.08 3.85
N ASP A 125 -15.50 -3.60 3.35
CA ASP A 125 -15.74 -2.17 3.21
C ASP A 125 -16.23 -1.63 4.56
N VAL A 126 -15.32 -1.06 5.33
CA VAL A 126 -15.59 -0.55 6.68
C VAL A 126 -14.75 0.70 6.92
N GLU A 127 -15.32 1.69 7.59
CA GLU A 127 -14.59 2.93 7.89
C GLU A 127 -13.54 2.76 8.98
N ASP A 128 -13.84 1.95 9.98
CA ASP A 128 -12.94 1.70 11.11
C ASP A 128 -12.74 0.20 11.26
N PRO A 129 -11.54 -0.32 10.93
CA PRO A 129 -11.28 -1.75 11.00
C PRO A 129 -11.39 -2.33 12.41
N ARG A 130 -11.28 -1.50 13.45
CA ARG A 130 -11.40 -1.94 14.84
C ARG A 130 -12.80 -2.41 15.20
N THR A 131 -13.81 -2.02 14.40
CA THR A 131 -15.19 -2.46 14.65
C THR A 131 -15.42 -3.92 14.28
N ILE A 132 -14.52 -4.52 13.50
CA ILE A 132 -14.64 -5.89 13.00
C ILE A 132 -13.47 -6.77 13.44
N ALA A 133 -12.27 -6.20 13.43
CA ALA A 133 -11.05 -6.95 13.75
C ALA A 133 -10.87 -7.21 15.23
#